data_cb6675979e61ffd063346d4f0e612f5c
#
_entry.id   cb6675979e61ffd063346d4f0e612f5c
#
_cell.length_a   1.000
_cell.length_b   1.000
_cell.length_c   1.000
_cell.angle_alpha   90.00
_cell.angle_beta   90.00
_cell.angle_gamma   90.00
#
_symmetry.space_group_name_H-M   'P 1'
#
loop_
_entity.id
_entity.type
_entity.pdbx_description
1 polymer ?
#
loop_
_entity_poly.entity_id
_entity_poly.type
_entity_poly.pdbx_seq_one_letter_code
_entity_poly.pdbx_strand_id
1 'polypeptide(L)'
;VSERWPDGTVDWLARRARISPDATALIEAADATEWTYADLDEAVAATAGRLAALGVREGDHLGVLMETRVAFVRLVHAAARLGAVLVPLNARLADPELARQAAVADLTLLVCEAETESAAVAASEPRRADDSRADGEPVGAVPVASVDPPDREPVASLRETEPAAVAPAERSRGDRQALLFTSGTTGDPKAVALTAGNVLSSAVSSAFRLGATPDDRWLLCLSMYHMGGLSVVLRSALYGSTVVLQAGFDAARAADAIAAYDVTGVSLVPTMLRRMLDATDDLADSLRFVLLGGAPAREELLERCEERRVPVHPTYGMTETTSQIATARPREAFAHRGTVGRPLLWTDVTVVDDAGEPVSVGETGELVVAGPTVTPGYYGDPGATEAAFGPRGLHTGDVGYRDDGGRIWVLNRREDRIVTGGENVHPGEVADVLRDHPDVRDAAVVGLDDEEWGERVGALVVPEAGATLSVGDVERHCEGRLAGYKRPRTVGVADELPRTASGTVEREAVREFLRE
;
A
#
# COMPACT_ATOMS: atom_id res chain seq x y z
N VAL A 1 32.14 -4.66 -7.53
CA VAL A 1 31.04 -5.25 -8.32
C VAL A 1 30.28 -4.08 -8.87
N SER A 2 30.15 -3.93 -10.21
CA SER A 2 29.45 -2.81 -10.78
C SER A 2 27.96 -2.88 -10.36
N GLU A 3 27.45 -1.81 -9.81
CA GLU A 3 26.02 -1.69 -9.43
C GLU A 3 25.09 -1.61 -10.65
N ARG A 4 25.67 -1.62 -11.85
CA ARG A 4 24.93 -1.58 -13.13
C ARG A 4 24.32 -2.96 -13.44
N TRP A 5 23.14 -2.94 -13.99
CA TRP A 5 22.50 -4.12 -14.54
C TRP A 5 23.38 -4.74 -15.65
N PRO A 6 23.36 -6.09 -15.84
CA PRO A 6 24.14 -6.73 -16.87
C PRO A 6 23.91 -6.16 -18.28
N ASP A 7 22.75 -5.61 -18.54
CA ASP A 7 22.29 -5.13 -19.84
C ASP A 7 22.30 -3.58 -19.95
N GLY A 8 22.73 -2.87 -18.89
CA GLY A 8 22.73 -1.41 -18.85
C GLY A 8 21.34 -0.76 -18.87
N THR A 9 20.25 -1.50 -18.62
CA THR A 9 18.88 -1.00 -18.66
C THR A 9 18.00 -1.69 -17.63
N VAL A 10 17.09 -0.92 -17.01
CA VAL A 10 15.98 -1.40 -16.16
C VAL A 10 14.61 -1.27 -16.82
N ASP A 11 14.56 -1.04 -18.14
CA ASP A 11 13.30 -1.08 -18.89
C ASP A 11 12.86 -2.54 -19.08
N TRP A 12 12.15 -3.03 -18.04
CA TRP A 12 11.69 -4.41 -17.98
C TRP A 12 10.63 -4.71 -19.03
N LEU A 13 9.80 -3.71 -19.38
CA LEU A 13 8.77 -3.88 -20.40
C LEU A 13 9.40 -4.06 -21.78
N ALA A 14 10.32 -3.18 -22.19
CA ALA A 14 11.02 -3.31 -23.47
C ALA A 14 11.79 -4.63 -23.58
N ARG A 15 12.40 -5.09 -22.47
CA ARG A 15 13.04 -6.41 -22.43
C ARG A 15 12.01 -7.53 -22.62
N ARG A 16 10.85 -7.46 -21.94
CA ARG A 16 9.80 -8.45 -22.05
C ARG A 16 9.21 -8.50 -23.46
N ALA A 17 8.94 -7.36 -24.06
CA ALA A 17 8.44 -7.27 -25.44
C ALA A 17 9.40 -7.92 -26.46
N ARG A 18 10.72 -7.85 -26.24
CA ARG A 18 11.70 -8.56 -27.10
C ARG A 18 11.69 -10.08 -26.88
N ILE A 19 11.40 -10.57 -25.67
CA ILE A 19 11.43 -12.00 -25.32
C ILE A 19 10.12 -12.69 -25.65
N SER A 20 9.01 -12.04 -25.41
CA SER A 20 7.64 -12.60 -25.55
C SER A 20 6.70 -11.55 -26.15
N PRO A 21 6.93 -11.07 -27.40
CA PRO A 21 6.17 -9.99 -28.00
C PRO A 21 4.67 -10.26 -28.08
N ASP A 22 4.29 -11.48 -28.43
CA ASP A 22 2.90 -11.87 -28.69
C ASP A 22 2.16 -12.34 -27.42
N ALA A 23 2.83 -12.42 -26.27
CA ALA A 23 2.17 -12.77 -25.02
C ALA A 23 1.31 -11.60 -24.53
N THR A 24 0.13 -11.90 -23.96
CA THR A 24 -0.77 -10.89 -23.41
C THR A 24 -0.16 -10.23 -22.17
N ALA A 25 0.03 -8.93 -22.23
CA ALA A 25 0.56 -8.10 -21.14
C ALA A 25 -0.55 -7.55 -20.25
N LEU A 26 -1.68 -7.15 -20.88
CA LEU A 26 -2.79 -6.51 -20.18
C LEU A 26 -4.11 -6.83 -20.85
N ILE A 27 -5.15 -7.02 -20.03
CA ILE A 27 -6.55 -7.15 -20.44
C ILE A 27 -7.36 -6.08 -19.69
N GLU A 28 -8.12 -5.25 -20.41
CA GLU A 28 -9.09 -4.33 -19.80
C GLU A 28 -10.37 -5.10 -19.50
N ALA A 29 -10.69 -5.32 -18.22
CA ALA A 29 -11.83 -6.14 -17.83
C ALA A 29 -13.20 -5.55 -18.24
N ALA A 30 -13.25 -4.26 -18.56
CA ALA A 30 -14.50 -3.56 -18.91
C ALA A 30 -15.04 -3.92 -20.30
N ASP A 31 -14.16 -4.13 -21.28
CA ASP A 31 -14.51 -4.35 -22.68
C ASP A 31 -13.71 -5.49 -23.33
N ALA A 32 -12.93 -6.21 -22.56
CA ALA A 32 -12.05 -7.29 -22.98
C ALA A 32 -10.97 -6.88 -24.00
N THR A 33 -10.59 -5.61 -24.03
CA THR A 33 -9.48 -5.15 -24.87
C THR A 33 -8.18 -5.77 -24.38
N GLU A 34 -7.48 -6.48 -25.27
CA GLU A 34 -6.20 -7.12 -24.99
C GLU A 34 -5.04 -6.33 -25.59
N TRP A 35 -3.95 -6.27 -24.82
CA TRP A 35 -2.67 -5.68 -25.22
C TRP A 35 -1.60 -6.76 -25.13
N THR A 36 -0.90 -7.02 -26.22
CA THR A 36 0.32 -7.83 -26.16
C THR A 36 1.46 -7.02 -25.53
N TYR A 37 2.55 -7.71 -25.18
CA TYR A 37 3.75 -7.00 -24.71
C TYR A 37 4.31 -6.08 -25.78
N ALA A 38 4.20 -6.43 -27.07
CA ALA A 38 4.60 -5.57 -28.18
C ALA A 38 3.71 -4.32 -28.29
N ASP A 39 2.38 -4.46 -28.23
CA ASP A 39 1.44 -3.33 -28.29
C ASP A 39 1.67 -2.36 -27.12
N LEU A 40 1.83 -2.91 -25.90
CA LEU A 40 2.07 -2.10 -24.71
C LEU A 40 3.42 -1.36 -24.80
N ASP A 41 4.48 -2.03 -25.31
CA ASP A 41 5.81 -1.44 -25.48
C ASP A 41 5.81 -0.29 -26.50
N GLU A 42 5.09 -0.45 -27.63
CA GLU A 42 4.90 0.61 -28.63
C GLU A 42 4.16 1.81 -28.03
N ALA A 43 3.06 1.56 -27.33
CA ALA A 43 2.29 2.62 -26.66
C ALA A 43 3.10 3.35 -25.59
N VAL A 44 3.94 2.63 -24.84
CA VAL A 44 4.85 3.20 -23.83
C VAL A 44 5.96 4.00 -24.51
N ALA A 45 6.50 3.56 -25.66
CA ALA A 45 7.49 4.32 -26.42
C ALA A 45 6.94 5.66 -26.88
N ALA A 46 5.72 5.67 -27.42
CA ALA A 46 5.04 6.90 -27.83
C ALA A 46 4.77 7.82 -26.62
N THR A 47 4.33 7.26 -25.46
CA THR A 47 4.09 8.02 -24.25
C THR A 47 5.38 8.64 -23.70
N ALA A 48 6.48 7.89 -23.65
CA ALA A 48 7.79 8.40 -23.24
C ALA A 48 8.28 9.53 -24.15
N GLY A 49 8.11 9.37 -25.48
CA GLY A 49 8.43 10.42 -26.43
C GLY A 49 7.64 11.72 -26.22
N ARG A 50 6.35 11.62 -25.90
CA ARG A 50 5.50 12.77 -25.57
C ARG A 50 5.91 13.46 -24.28
N LEU A 51 6.18 12.68 -23.21
CA LEU A 51 6.70 13.21 -21.96
C LEU A 51 8.04 13.93 -22.17
N ALA A 52 8.93 13.36 -23.00
CA ALA A 52 10.20 13.99 -23.35
C ALA A 52 10.01 15.30 -24.13
N ALA A 53 9.01 15.37 -25.04
CA ALA A 53 8.66 16.61 -25.75
C ALA A 53 8.12 17.68 -24.79
N LEU A 54 7.41 17.29 -23.71
CA LEU A 54 6.95 18.17 -22.64
C LEU A 54 8.04 18.51 -21.61
N GLY A 55 9.27 18.07 -21.83
CA GLY A 55 10.43 18.49 -21.03
C GLY A 55 10.89 17.49 -19.98
N VAL A 56 10.24 16.33 -19.81
CA VAL A 56 10.67 15.31 -18.82
C VAL A 56 12.00 14.66 -19.26
N ARG A 57 12.95 14.56 -18.34
CA ARG A 57 14.29 14.01 -18.55
C ARG A 57 14.61 12.97 -17.48
N GLU A 58 15.75 12.31 -17.61
CA GLU A 58 16.30 11.41 -16.60
C GLU A 58 16.49 12.14 -15.27
N GLY A 59 16.03 11.54 -14.18
CA GLY A 59 16.07 12.08 -12.83
C GLY A 59 14.93 13.03 -12.48
N ASP A 60 14.16 13.51 -13.48
CA ASP A 60 12.99 14.36 -13.24
C ASP A 60 11.86 13.61 -12.55
N HIS A 61 11.03 14.34 -11.79
CA HIS A 61 9.91 13.77 -11.09
C HIS A 61 8.61 13.97 -11.86
N LEU A 62 8.01 12.84 -12.28
CA LEU A 62 6.76 12.78 -13.04
C LEU A 62 5.59 12.54 -12.08
N GLY A 63 4.82 13.58 -11.78
CA GLY A 63 3.56 13.47 -11.04
C GLY A 63 2.48 12.79 -11.89
N VAL A 64 1.71 11.88 -11.29
CA VAL A 64 0.56 11.24 -11.94
C VAL A 64 -0.64 11.31 -11.00
N LEU A 65 -1.68 12.04 -11.40
CA LEU A 65 -2.91 12.26 -10.66
C LEU A 65 -4.10 11.73 -11.46
N MET A 66 -4.38 10.45 -11.31
CA MET A 66 -5.50 9.78 -11.97
C MET A 66 -5.86 8.47 -11.27
N GLU A 67 -7.05 7.98 -11.55
CA GLU A 67 -7.49 6.64 -11.11
C GLU A 67 -6.78 5.53 -11.93
N THR A 68 -6.92 4.29 -11.47
CA THR A 68 -6.29 3.12 -12.11
C THR A 68 -6.89 2.87 -13.49
N ARG A 69 -6.08 3.04 -14.55
CA ARG A 69 -6.45 2.87 -15.97
C ARG A 69 -5.21 2.58 -16.83
N VAL A 70 -5.40 2.15 -18.08
CA VAL A 70 -4.29 1.81 -18.99
C VAL A 70 -3.32 2.99 -19.21
N ALA A 71 -3.82 4.23 -19.24
CA ALA A 71 -2.97 5.40 -19.35
C ALA A 71 -1.96 5.48 -18.20
N PHE A 72 -2.38 5.14 -16.98
CA PHE A 72 -1.49 5.08 -15.82
C PHE A 72 -0.43 3.98 -15.99
N VAL A 73 -0.81 2.78 -16.43
CA VAL A 73 0.15 1.69 -16.73
C VAL A 73 1.21 2.14 -17.72
N ARG A 74 0.81 2.84 -18.79
CA ARG A 74 1.74 3.40 -19.76
C ARG A 74 2.69 4.44 -19.15
N LEU A 75 2.18 5.32 -18.27
CA LEU A 75 3.01 6.34 -17.58
C LEU A 75 4.03 5.70 -16.63
N VAL A 76 3.68 4.63 -15.92
CA VAL A 76 4.61 3.87 -15.05
C VAL A 76 5.83 3.38 -15.85
N HIS A 77 5.58 2.75 -17.00
CA HIS A 77 6.66 2.22 -17.82
C HIS A 77 7.38 3.31 -18.63
N ALA A 78 6.68 4.38 -19.03
CA ALA A 78 7.28 5.52 -19.71
C ALA A 78 8.25 6.29 -18.80
N ALA A 79 7.90 6.49 -17.52
CA ALA A 79 8.80 7.07 -16.53
C ALA A 79 10.07 6.22 -16.36
N ALA A 80 9.92 4.89 -16.25
CA ALA A 80 11.05 3.98 -16.17
C ALA A 80 11.96 4.05 -17.41
N ARG A 81 11.38 4.14 -18.62
CA ARG A 81 12.10 4.26 -19.90
C ARG A 81 12.89 5.56 -20.01
N LEU A 82 12.32 6.66 -19.53
CA LEU A 82 12.98 7.96 -19.48
C LEU A 82 14.04 8.08 -18.38
N GLY A 83 14.07 7.16 -17.42
CA GLY A 83 14.85 7.33 -16.21
C GLY A 83 14.26 8.36 -15.23
N ALA A 84 13.03 8.78 -15.46
CA ALA A 84 12.29 9.67 -14.56
C ALA A 84 11.77 8.92 -13.33
N VAL A 85 11.55 9.65 -12.26
CA VAL A 85 11.01 9.15 -11.00
C VAL A 85 9.49 9.31 -11.02
N LEU A 86 8.77 8.21 -10.92
CA LEU A 86 7.31 8.22 -10.85
C LEU A 86 6.82 8.73 -9.50
N VAL A 87 5.89 9.66 -9.48
CA VAL A 87 5.26 10.20 -8.27
C VAL A 87 3.74 10.06 -8.39
N PRO A 88 3.17 8.90 -8.01
CA PRO A 88 1.74 8.71 -8.05
C PRO A 88 1.09 9.46 -6.87
N LEU A 89 0.13 10.33 -7.19
CA LEU A 89 -0.63 11.12 -6.23
C LEU A 89 -2.02 10.50 -6.04
N ASN A 90 -2.52 10.52 -4.81
CA ASN A 90 -3.84 9.99 -4.51
C ASN A 90 -4.93 10.96 -4.98
N ALA A 91 -5.68 10.56 -6.00
CA ALA A 91 -6.74 11.36 -6.62
C ALA A 91 -7.93 11.71 -5.68
N ARG A 92 -7.96 11.13 -4.48
CA ARG A 92 -9.03 11.36 -3.48
C ARG A 92 -8.66 12.40 -2.43
N LEU A 93 -7.44 12.92 -2.47
CA LEU A 93 -6.99 13.97 -1.55
C LEU A 93 -7.61 15.31 -1.93
N ALA A 94 -7.77 16.17 -0.92
CA ALA A 94 -8.17 17.54 -1.14
C ALA A 94 -7.05 18.37 -1.81
N ASP A 95 -7.42 19.42 -2.55
CA ASP A 95 -6.46 20.26 -3.28
C ASP A 95 -5.28 20.76 -2.44
N PRO A 96 -5.46 21.20 -1.16
CA PRO A 96 -4.33 21.62 -0.32
C PRO A 96 -3.35 20.49 0.02
N GLU A 97 -3.85 19.24 0.13
CA GLU A 97 -3.02 18.07 0.41
C GLU A 97 -2.21 17.67 -0.83
N LEU A 98 -2.87 17.64 -2.00
CA LEU A 98 -2.23 17.40 -3.29
C LEU A 98 -1.14 18.42 -3.56
N ALA A 99 -1.44 19.66 -3.31
CA ALA A 99 -0.51 20.76 -3.51
C ALA A 99 0.71 20.66 -2.57
N ARG A 100 0.55 20.19 -1.31
CA ARG A 100 1.69 19.90 -0.42
C ARG A 100 2.53 18.72 -0.95
N GLN A 101 1.89 17.64 -1.41
CA GLN A 101 2.61 16.51 -1.97
C GLN A 101 3.39 16.89 -3.23
N ALA A 102 2.78 17.67 -4.12
CA ALA A 102 3.43 18.16 -5.34
C ALA A 102 4.68 19.01 -5.02
N ALA A 103 4.59 19.88 -4.00
CA ALA A 103 5.72 20.68 -3.55
C ALA A 103 6.84 19.85 -2.93
N VAL A 104 6.51 18.90 -2.03
CA VAL A 104 7.49 17.99 -1.41
C VAL A 104 8.20 17.13 -2.45
N ALA A 105 7.49 16.71 -3.49
CA ALA A 105 8.04 15.85 -4.52
C ALA A 105 8.83 16.57 -5.62
N ASP A 106 8.95 17.90 -5.63
CA ASP A 106 9.66 18.68 -6.66
C ASP A 106 9.28 18.27 -8.09
N LEU A 107 7.98 18.27 -8.40
CA LEU A 107 7.49 17.79 -9.69
C LEU A 107 8.00 18.64 -10.86
N THR A 108 8.44 17.96 -11.93
CA THR A 108 8.80 18.59 -13.21
C THR A 108 7.58 18.72 -14.13
N LEU A 109 6.71 17.72 -14.11
CA LEU A 109 5.45 17.68 -14.87
C LEU A 109 4.41 16.93 -14.03
N LEU A 110 3.17 17.43 -14.02
CA LEU A 110 2.02 16.73 -13.45
C LEU A 110 1.09 16.26 -14.57
N VAL A 111 0.88 14.95 -14.68
CA VAL A 111 -0.05 14.34 -15.66
C VAL A 111 -1.33 13.94 -14.95
N CYS A 112 -2.47 14.35 -15.50
CA CYS A 112 -3.81 14.09 -14.97
C CYS A 112 -4.72 13.43 -16.01
N GLU A 113 -5.93 13.11 -15.62
CA GLU A 113 -7.07 12.75 -16.46
C GLU A 113 -8.16 13.83 -16.37
N ALA A 114 -9.19 13.74 -17.19
CA ALA A 114 -10.24 14.76 -17.25
C ALA A 114 -10.88 15.04 -15.87
N GLU A 115 -11.20 14.00 -15.11
CA GLU A 115 -11.84 14.11 -13.79
C GLU A 115 -10.95 14.79 -12.74
N THR A 116 -9.63 14.69 -12.88
CA THR A 116 -8.65 15.26 -11.93
C THR A 116 -7.99 16.54 -12.42
N GLU A 117 -8.33 17.04 -13.62
CA GLU A 117 -7.69 18.20 -14.25
C GLU A 117 -7.79 19.46 -13.37
N SER A 118 -8.96 19.71 -12.76
CA SER A 118 -9.14 20.86 -11.86
C SER A 118 -8.22 20.80 -10.64
N ALA A 119 -8.11 19.62 -10.01
CA ALA A 119 -7.24 19.40 -8.86
C ALA A 119 -5.75 19.47 -9.24
N ALA A 120 -5.39 18.97 -10.43
CA ALA A 120 -4.03 19.06 -10.96
C ALA A 120 -3.60 20.51 -11.18
N VAL A 121 -4.47 21.34 -11.77
CA VAL A 121 -4.20 22.78 -11.95
C VAL A 121 -4.03 23.47 -10.61
N ALA A 122 -4.95 23.24 -9.65
CA ALA A 122 -4.85 23.81 -8.31
C ALA A 122 -3.57 23.38 -7.57
N ALA A 123 -3.17 22.11 -7.70
CA ALA A 123 -1.94 21.59 -7.09
C ALA A 123 -0.65 22.12 -7.74
N SER A 124 -0.73 22.61 -8.97
CA SER A 124 0.40 23.11 -9.78
C SER A 124 0.70 24.59 -9.61
N GLU A 125 -0.17 25.35 -8.94
CA GLU A 125 -0.01 26.79 -8.79
C GLU A 125 1.25 27.17 -7.99
N PRO A 126 1.91 28.31 -8.35
CA PRO A 126 3.07 28.80 -7.60
C PRO A 126 2.70 29.12 -6.14
N ARG A 127 3.52 28.68 -5.19
CA ARG A 127 3.28 28.91 -3.78
C ARG A 127 4.06 30.10 -3.23
N ARG A 128 3.55 30.70 -2.14
CA ARG A 128 4.17 31.81 -1.45
C ARG A 128 5.43 31.36 -0.69
N ALA A 129 6.28 32.32 -0.35
CA ALA A 129 7.59 32.10 0.28
C ALA A 129 7.60 31.29 1.61
N ASP A 130 6.44 31.12 2.27
CA ASP A 130 6.31 30.27 3.46
C ASP A 130 6.28 28.74 3.13
N ASP A 131 6.08 28.39 1.86
CA ASP A 131 6.06 26.99 1.35
C ASP A 131 7.30 26.70 0.49
N SER A 132 8.47 27.16 0.92
CA SER A 132 9.73 26.98 0.19
C SER A 132 10.17 25.51 0.16
N ARG A 133 10.92 25.14 -0.92
CA ARG A 133 11.67 23.90 -0.98
C ARG A 133 12.65 23.79 0.19
N ALA A 134 13.16 22.59 0.45
CA ALA A 134 14.16 22.35 1.50
C ALA A 134 15.43 23.25 1.36
N ASP A 135 15.70 23.78 0.16
CA ASP A 135 16.78 24.71 -0.15
C ASP A 135 16.39 26.20 -0.04
N GLY A 136 15.12 26.51 0.27
CA GLY A 136 14.61 27.88 0.41
C GLY A 136 14.21 28.57 -0.89
N GLU A 137 14.26 27.87 -2.04
CA GLU A 137 13.83 28.41 -3.33
C GLU A 137 12.30 28.39 -3.46
N PRO A 138 11.67 29.42 -4.07
CA PRO A 138 10.22 29.43 -4.31
C PRO A 138 9.83 28.33 -5.31
N VAL A 139 8.79 27.58 -5.00
CA VAL A 139 8.24 26.58 -5.93
C VAL A 139 7.54 27.30 -7.08
N GLY A 140 8.09 27.17 -8.30
CA GLY A 140 7.46 27.68 -9.52
C GLY A 140 6.19 26.90 -9.88
N ALA A 141 5.41 27.40 -10.83
CA ALA A 141 4.28 26.64 -11.38
C ALA A 141 4.78 25.34 -12.02
N VAL A 142 4.15 24.21 -11.67
CA VAL A 142 4.43 22.91 -12.30
C VAL A 142 3.61 22.82 -13.60
N PRO A 143 4.20 22.52 -14.77
CA PRO A 143 3.42 22.26 -15.98
C PRO A 143 2.44 21.10 -15.79
N VAL A 144 1.24 21.23 -16.37
CA VAL A 144 0.19 20.18 -16.32
C VAL A 144 -0.09 19.66 -17.72
N ALA A 145 -0.25 18.34 -17.84
CA ALA A 145 -0.71 17.68 -19.06
C ALA A 145 -1.83 16.69 -18.77
N SER A 146 -2.80 16.57 -19.67
CA SER A 146 -3.89 15.60 -19.56
C SER A 146 -3.72 14.45 -20.55
N VAL A 147 -4.04 13.23 -20.12
CA VAL A 147 -4.12 12.05 -20.99
C VAL A 147 -5.40 12.03 -21.84
N ASP A 148 -6.42 12.75 -21.37
CA ASP A 148 -7.68 12.99 -22.06
C ASP A 148 -7.65 14.38 -22.75
N PRO A 149 -8.61 14.73 -23.63
CA PRO A 149 -8.69 16.09 -24.17
C PRO A 149 -8.84 17.11 -23.02
N PRO A 150 -7.92 18.10 -22.91
CA PRO A 150 -7.99 19.07 -21.83
C PRO A 150 -9.15 20.05 -22.01
N ASP A 151 -9.81 20.39 -20.91
CA ASP A 151 -10.89 21.39 -20.86
C ASP A 151 -10.40 22.77 -20.40
N ARG A 152 -9.15 22.91 -19.92
CA ARG A 152 -8.60 24.11 -19.29
C ARG A 152 -7.25 24.53 -19.91
N GLU A 153 -7.06 25.84 -20.04
CA GLU A 153 -5.73 26.43 -20.29
C GLU A 153 -5.03 26.71 -18.93
N PRO A 154 -3.74 26.47 -18.79
CA PRO A 154 -2.74 26.02 -19.80
C PRO A 154 -2.42 24.50 -19.75
N VAL A 155 -3.40 23.63 -19.67
CA VAL A 155 -3.17 22.17 -19.64
C VAL A 155 -2.81 21.66 -21.03
N ALA A 156 -1.67 20.97 -21.16
CA ALA A 156 -1.24 20.39 -22.43
C ALA A 156 -1.99 19.06 -22.72
N SER A 157 -2.31 18.80 -23.99
CA SER A 157 -2.80 17.49 -24.39
C SER A 157 -1.63 16.52 -24.59
N LEU A 158 -1.49 15.53 -23.71
CA LEU A 158 -0.46 14.50 -23.86
C LEU A 158 -0.67 13.71 -25.17
N ARG A 159 -1.94 13.50 -25.54
CA ARG A 159 -2.29 12.74 -26.74
C ARG A 159 -1.91 13.46 -28.05
N GLU A 160 -2.05 14.79 -28.08
CA GLU A 160 -1.77 15.62 -29.25
C GLU A 160 -0.29 16.06 -29.35
N THR A 161 0.48 15.88 -28.27
CA THR A 161 1.90 16.18 -28.26
C THR A 161 2.65 15.21 -29.17
N GLU A 162 3.38 15.74 -30.17
CA GLU A 162 4.22 14.95 -31.04
C GLU A 162 5.37 14.29 -30.27
N PRO A 163 5.56 12.97 -30.36
CA PRO A 163 6.58 12.27 -29.59
C PRO A 163 7.99 12.61 -30.08
N ALA A 164 8.86 13.00 -29.17
CA ALA A 164 10.29 13.13 -29.42
C ALA A 164 10.97 11.74 -29.45
N ALA A 165 12.10 11.65 -30.16
CA ALA A 165 12.91 10.43 -30.07
C ALA A 165 13.55 10.30 -28.69
N VAL A 166 13.41 9.12 -28.07
CA VAL A 166 13.95 8.81 -26.76
C VAL A 166 14.88 7.60 -26.87
N ALA A 167 16.10 7.74 -26.32
CA ALA A 167 16.94 6.60 -26.01
C ALA A 167 16.59 6.11 -24.59
N PRO A 168 16.45 4.80 -24.38
CA PRO A 168 16.23 4.27 -23.03
C PRO A 168 17.35 4.69 -22.07
N ALA A 169 16.99 5.14 -20.87
CA ALA A 169 17.95 5.55 -19.86
C ALA A 169 18.79 4.35 -19.37
N GLU A 170 20.09 4.58 -19.18
CA GLU A 170 20.95 3.62 -18.47
C GLU A 170 20.78 3.81 -16.97
N ARG A 171 20.32 2.77 -16.28
CA ARG A 171 20.01 2.86 -14.86
C ARG A 171 20.78 1.84 -14.02
N SER A 172 21.03 2.23 -12.75
CA SER A 172 21.59 1.39 -11.70
C SER A 172 20.49 0.93 -10.73
N ARG A 173 20.84 -0.01 -9.85
CA ARG A 173 19.93 -0.44 -8.78
C ARG A 173 19.65 0.65 -7.75
N GLY A 174 20.57 1.60 -7.59
CA GLY A 174 20.45 2.70 -6.65
C GLY A 174 19.58 3.84 -7.14
N ASP A 175 19.25 3.89 -8.44
CA ASP A 175 18.47 4.98 -9.01
C ASP A 175 17.03 4.94 -8.53
N ARG A 176 16.50 6.10 -8.15
CA ARG A 176 15.11 6.24 -7.71
C ARG A 176 14.15 5.87 -8.82
N GLN A 177 13.23 4.96 -8.52
CA GLN A 177 12.18 4.51 -9.44
C GLN A 177 10.87 5.23 -9.19
N ALA A 178 10.53 5.46 -7.91
CA ALA A 178 9.31 6.13 -7.53
C ALA A 178 9.45 6.85 -6.19
N LEU A 179 8.59 7.85 -5.96
CA LEU A 179 8.29 8.46 -4.66
C LEU A 179 6.83 8.15 -4.34
N LEU A 180 6.57 7.46 -3.25
CA LEU A 180 5.21 7.18 -2.78
C LEU A 180 4.94 7.88 -1.46
N PHE A 181 3.82 8.57 -1.38
CA PHE A 181 3.43 9.26 -0.16
C PHE A 181 2.77 8.32 0.84
N THR A 182 3.15 8.47 2.11
CA THR A 182 2.49 7.86 3.26
C THR A 182 1.92 8.97 4.14
N SER A 183 0.79 8.67 4.80
CA SER A 183 0.27 9.53 5.86
C SER A 183 1.22 9.43 7.06
N GLY A 184 2.08 10.42 7.23
CA GLY A 184 2.92 10.51 8.42
C GLY A 184 2.06 10.67 9.67
N THR A 185 2.49 10.07 10.79
CA THR A 185 1.86 10.23 12.11
C THR A 185 1.90 11.67 12.62
N THR A 186 2.78 12.51 12.06
CA THR A 186 2.95 13.94 12.35
C THR A 186 2.06 14.86 11.53
N GLY A 187 1.21 14.33 10.65
CA GLY A 187 0.31 15.10 9.77
C GLY A 187 0.94 15.57 8.46
N ASP A 188 2.25 15.65 8.36
CA ASP A 188 2.94 16.02 7.10
C ASP A 188 3.21 14.77 6.24
N PRO A 189 2.93 14.84 4.91
CA PRO A 189 3.13 13.71 4.02
C PRO A 189 4.63 13.43 3.84
N LYS A 190 5.05 12.16 4.04
CA LYS A 190 6.42 11.71 3.78
C LYS A 190 6.51 11.03 2.43
N ALA A 191 7.45 11.46 1.59
CA ALA A 191 7.72 10.87 0.29
C ALA A 191 8.76 9.75 0.42
N VAL A 192 8.31 8.49 0.43
CA VAL A 192 9.18 7.31 0.51
C VAL A 192 9.91 7.14 -0.82
N ALA A 193 11.24 7.16 -0.80
CA ALA A 193 12.06 6.97 -1.99
C ALA A 193 12.25 5.47 -2.27
N LEU A 194 11.77 4.98 -3.40
CA LEU A 194 11.94 3.61 -3.83
C LEU A 194 12.90 3.52 -5.00
N THR A 195 13.94 2.70 -4.86
CA THR A 195 14.93 2.47 -5.92
C THR A 195 14.53 1.33 -6.85
N ALA A 196 15.11 1.27 -8.04
CA ALA A 196 14.96 0.15 -8.96
C ALA A 196 15.42 -1.18 -8.31
N GLY A 197 16.42 -1.14 -7.45
CA GLY A 197 16.87 -2.28 -6.65
C GLY A 197 15.84 -2.75 -5.62
N ASN A 198 15.17 -1.82 -4.93
CA ASN A 198 14.09 -2.15 -4.00
C ASN A 198 12.94 -2.87 -4.73
N VAL A 199 12.48 -2.29 -5.84
CA VAL A 199 11.38 -2.85 -6.65
C VAL A 199 11.73 -4.23 -7.20
N LEU A 200 12.92 -4.42 -7.75
CA LEU A 200 13.37 -5.74 -8.22
C LEU A 200 13.43 -6.75 -7.09
N SER A 201 14.03 -6.39 -5.95
CA SER A 201 14.17 -7.30 -4.81
C SER A 201 12.80 -7.71 -4.26
N SER A 202 11.87 -6.76 -4.17
CA SER A 202 10.48 -7.02 -3.79
C SER A 202 9.78 -7.96 -4.78
N ALA A 203 9.94 -7.73 -6.08
CA ALA A 203 9.35 -8.59 -7.10
C ALA A 203 9.89 -10.02 -7.01
N VAL A 204 11.20 -10.20 -6.95
CA VAL A 204 11.82 -11.54 -6.84
C VAL A 204 11.37 -12.26 -5.56
N SER A 205 11.38 -11.58 -4.43
CA SER A 205 10.97 -12.14 -3.13
C SER A 205 9.49 -12.55 -3.12
N SER A 206 8.63 -11.74 -3.72
CA SER A 206 7.21 -12.02 -3.88
C SER A 206 6.97 -13.23 -4.80
N ALA A 207 7.63 -13.27 -5.98
CA ALA A 207 7.50 -14.41 -6.89
C ALA A 207 7.91 -15.72 -6.21
N PHE A 208 9.01 -15.71 -5.46
CA PHE A 208 9.49 -16.90 -4.74
C PHE A 208 8.51 -17.36 -3.66
N ARG A 209 7.84 -16.42 -2.98
CA ARG A 209 6.84 -16.73 -1.94
C ARG A 209 5.53 -17.26 -2.51
N LEU A 210 5.02 -16.63 -3.57
CA LEU A 210 3.73 -16.94 -4.17
C LEU A 210 3.82 -18.04 -5.24
N GLY A 211 5.01 -18.35 -5.75
CA GLY A 211 5.22 -19.25 -6.87
C GLY A 211 4.71 -18.65 -8.18
N ALA A 212 4.94 -17.34 -8.38
CA ALA A 212 4.49 -16.64 -9.57
C ALA A 212 5.20 -17.14 -10.84
N THR A 213 4.44 -17.29 -11.92
CA THR A 213 4.88 -17.80 -13.23
C THR A 213 4.45 -16.86 -14.36
N PRO A 214 5.02 -16.99 -15.57
CA PRO A 214 4.57 -16.19 -16.72
C PRO A 214 3.12 -16.48 -17.14
N ASP A 215 2.57 -17.64 -16.78
CA ASP A 215 1.19 -18.02 -17.12
C ASP A 215 0.16 -17.39 -16.17
N ASP A 216 0.60 -16.68 -15.13
CA ASP A 216 -0.30 -16.04 -14.19
C ASP A 216 -1.02 -14.84 -14.80
N ARG A 217 -2.27 -14.67 -14.37
CA ARG A 217 -3.11 -13.51 -14.64
C ARG A 217 -3.46 -12.84 -13.32
N TRP A 218 -2.97 -11.62 -13.13
CA TRP A 218 -3.13 -10.90 -11.87
C TRP A 218 -4.18 -9.80 -11.99
N LEU A 219 -5.28 -9.92 -11.24
CA LEU A 219 -6.31 -8.87 -11.21
C LEU A 219 -5.80 -7.63 -10.46
N LEU A 220 -5.80 -6.51 -11.16
CA LEU A 220 -5.50 -5.18 -10.64
C LEU A 220 -6.80 -4.40 -10.42
N CYS A 221 -7.26 -4.36 -9.18
CA CYS A 221 -8.43 -3.59 -8.73
C CYS A 221 -8.10 -2.65 -7.56
N LEU A 222 -6.82 -2.56 -7.19
CA LEU A 222 -6.29 -1.59 -6.22
C LEU A 222 -5.79 -0.33 -6.93
N SER A 223 -5.83 0.79 -6.20
CA SER A 223 -5.30 2.06 -6.70
C SER A 223 -3.79 2.02 -6.90
N MET A 224 -3.33 2.49 -8.06
CA MET A 224 -1.90 2.48 -8.43
C MET A 224 -1.08 3.58 -7.73
N TYR A 225 -1.71 4.51 -7.05
CA TYR A 225 -1.00 5.45 -6.16
C TYR A 225 -0.60 4.83 -4.82
N HIS A 226 -0.94 3.56 -4.57
CA HIS A 226 -0.43 2.74 -3.48
C HIS A 226 0.42 1.59 -3.99
N MET A 227 1.38 1.17 -3.17
CA MET A 227 2.28 0.06 -3.54
C MET A 227 1.54 -1.24 -3.84
N GLY A 228 0.37 -1.47 -3.22
CA GLY A 228 -0.47 -2.64 -3.49
C GLY A 228 -0.91 -2.77 -4.95
N GLY A 229 -1.34 -1.66 -5.57
CA GLY A 229 -1.71 -1.62 -7.00
C GLY A 229 -0.48 -1.48 -7.91
N LEU A 230 0.40 -0.53 -7.62
CA LEU A 230 1.58 -0.27 -8.45
C LEU A 230 2.48 -1.51 -8.61
N SER A 231 2.64 -2.29 -7.54
CA SER A 231 3.47 -3.49 -7.57
C SER A 231 2.98 -4.55 -8.57
N VAL A 232 1.68 -4.64 -8.82
CA VAL A 232 1.12 -5.59 -9.79
C VAL A 232 1.66 -5.29 -11.20
N VAL A 233 1.62 -4.03 -11.62
CA VAL A 233 2.13 -3.58 -12.93
C VAL A 233 3.62 -3.82 -13.07
N LEU A 234 4.40 -3.41 -12.07
CA LEU A 234 5.87 -3.56 -12.09
C LEU A 234 6.30 -5.03 -12.09
N ARG A 235 5.64 -5.86 -11.28
CA ARG A 235 5.92 -7.28 -11.16
C ARG A 235 5.54 -8.06 -12.41
N SER A 236 4.39 -7.76 -13.02
CA SER A 236 3.93 -8.46 -14.22
C SER A 236 4.89 -8.30 -15.39
N ALA A 237 5.46 -7.11 -15.63
CA ALA A 237 6.48 -6.91 -16.66
C ALA A 237 7.74 -7.75 -16.38
N LEU A 238 8.15 -7.91 -15.12
CA LEU A 238 9.28 -8.77 -14.73
C LEU A 238 8.96 -10.25 -14.92
N TYR A 239 7.79 -10.70 -14.48
CA TYR A 239 7.39 -12.12 -14.53
C TYR A 239 7.02 -12.56 -15.94
N GLY A 240 6.52 -11.65 -16.78
CA GLY A 240 5.91 -11.94 -18.07
C GLY A 240 4.46 -12.41 -17.94
N SER A 241 3.80 -12.10 -16.82
CA SER A 241 2.42 -12.43 -16.55
C SER A 241 1.46 -11.36 -17.04
N THR A 242 0.17 -11.69 -17.17
CA THR A 242 -0.86 -10.77 -17.63
C THR A 242 -1.45 -9.96 -16.47
N VAL A 243 -1.61 -8.65 -16.67
CA VAL A 243 -2.44 -7.81 -15.79
C VAL A 243 -3.88 -7.82 -16.31
N VAL A 244 -4.84 -8.21 -15.46
CA VAL A 244 -6.26 -7.99 -15.75
C VAL A 244 -6.67 -6.73 -15.00
N LEU A 245 -6.94 -5.65 -15.74
CA LEU A 245 -7.17 -4.32 -15.16
C LEU A 245 -8.67 -4.06 -15.00
N GLN A 246 -9.08 -3.83 -13.76
CA GLN A 246 -10.41 -3.33 -13.41
C GLN A 246 -10.29 -1.94 -12.81
N ALA A 247 -10.84 -0.95 -13.46
CA ALA A 247 -10.90 0.42 -12.95
C ALA A 247 -11.81 0.49 -11.73
N GLY A 248 -11.23 0.84 -10.57
CA GLY A 248 -11.94 0.85 -9.29
C GLY A 248 -12.35 -0.54 -8.80
N PHE A 249 -12.66 -0.66 -7.53
CA PHE A 249 -13.12 -1.93 -6.95
C PHE A 249 -14.64 -2.00 -6.87
N ASP A 250 -15.18 -3.04 -7.49
CA ASP A 250 -16.56 -3.50 -7.31
C ASP A 250 -16.50 -5.02 -7.09
N ALA A 251 -17.13 -5.50 -6.03
CA ALA A 251 -16.99 -6.88 -5.57
C ALA A 251 -17.55 -7.91 -6.58
N ALA A 252 -18.72 -7.62 -7.17
CA ALA A 252 -19.35 -8.51 -8.14
C ALA A 252 -18.54 -8.52 -9.45
N ARG A 253 -18.19 -7.35 -9.98
CA ARG A 253 -17.36 -7.26 -11.19
C ARG A 253 -15.98 -7.89 -11.01
N ALA A 254 -15.38 -7.80 -9.81
CA ALA A 254 -14.10 -8.45 -9.54
C ALA A 254 -14.24 -9.98 -9.55
N ALA A 255 -15.31 -10.52 -8.97
CA ALA A 255 -15.60 -11.96 -9.04
C ALA A 255 -15.87 -12.42 -10.49
N ASP A 256 -16.66 -11.66 -11.24
CA ASP A 256 -16.92 -11.91 -12.66
C ASP A 256 -15.62 -11.88 -13.49
N ALA A 257 -14.74 -10.90 -13.26
CA ALA A 257 -13.46 -10.79 -13.95
C ALA A 257 -12.54 -11.98 -13.64
N ILE A 258 -12.51 -12.45 -12.37
CA ILE A 258 -11.75 -13.65 -11.99
C ILE A 258 -12.19 -14.85 -12.81
N ALA A 259 -13.48 -15.08 -12.95
CA ALA A 259 -14.04 -16.19 -13.71
C ALA A 259 -13.87 -16.01 -15.23
N ALA A 260 -14.14 -14.80 -15.75
CA ALA A 260 -14.13 -14.54 -17.19
C ALA A 260 -12.73 -14.59 -17.82
N TYR A 261 -11.71 -14.20 -17.05
CA TYR A 261 -10.33 -14.10 -17.55
C TYR A 261 -9.38 -15.14 -16.95
N ASP A 262 -9.89 -16.17 -16.28
CA ASP A 262 -9.07 -17.20 -15.60
C ASP A 262 -7.98 -16.58 -14.72
N VAL A 263 -8.36 -15.58 -13.92
CA VAL A 263 -7.43 -14.87 -13.02
C VAL A 263 -6.84 -15.85 -12.01
N THR A 264 -5.52 -15.86 -11.90
CA THR A 264 -4.78 -16.75 -10.98
C THR A 264 -4.35 -16.08 -9.69
N GLY A 265 -4.28 -14.74 -9.68
CA GLY A 265 -3.87 -13.97 -8.53
C GLY A 265 -4.61 -12.64 -8.38
N VAL A 266 -4.85 -12.23 -7.14
CA VAL A 266 -5.43 -10.92 -6.82
C VAL A 266 -4.84 -10.38 -5.53
N SER A 267 -4.64 -9.05 -5.47
CA SER A 267 -4.25 -8.33 -4.25
C SER A 267 -5.44 -7.58 -3.69
N LEU A 268 -5.77 -7.79 -2.42
CA LEU A 268 -6.94 -7.24 -1.76
C LEU A 268 -6.63 -6.74 -0.35
N VAL A 269 -7.46 -5.83 0.14
CA VAL A 269 -7.57 -5.58 1.58
C VAL A 269 -8.71 -6.42 2.18
N PRO A 270 -8.72 -6.71 3.49
CA PRO A 270 -9.70 -7.61 4.11
C PRO A 270 -11.16 -7.24 3.84
N THR A 271 -11.49 -5.94 3.82
CA THR A 271 -12.85 -5.46 3.53
C THR A 271 -13.28 -5.76 2.08
N MET A 272 -12.36 -5.72 1.12
CA MET A 272 -12.64 -6.06 -0.28
C MET A 272 -12.91 -7.55 -0.42
N LEU A 273 -12.05 -8.39 0.17
CA LEU A 273 -12.24 -9.85 0.13
C LEU A 273 -13.56 -10.25 0.78
N ARG A 274 -13.91 -9.68 1.94
CA ARG A 274 -15.20 -9.92 2.59
C ARG A 274 -16.37 -9.59 1.66
N ARG A 275 -16.36 -8.39 1.05
CA ARG A 275 -17.41 -8.00 0.09
C ARG A 275 -17.50 -8.93 -1.12
N MET A 276 -16.40 -9.45 -1.61
CA MET A 276 -16.40 -10.45 -2.69
C MET A 276 -17.02 -11.75 -2.22
N LEU A 277 -16.66 -12.25 -1.03
CA LEU A 277 -17.26 -13.46 -0.45
C LEU A 277 -18.75 -13.30 -0.10
N ASP A 278 -19.22 -12.06 0.08
CA ASP A 278 -20.64 -11.75 0.28
C ASP A 278 -21.40 -11.67 -1.07
N ALA A 279 -20.70 -11.29 -2.14
CA ALA A 279 -21.28 -11.12 -3.47
C ALA A 279 -21.38 -12.42 -4.28
N THR A 280 -20.57 -13.46 -3.97
CA THR A 280 -20.58 -14.74 -4.65
C THR A 280 -20.36 -15.90 -3.68
N ASP A 281 -21.01 -17.04 -3.96
CA ASP A 281 -20.82 -18.24 -3.17
C ASP A 281 -19.47 -18.92 -3.45
N ASP A 282 -19.01 -18.86 -4.70
CA ASP A 282 -17.74 -19.45 -5.12
C ASP A 282 -16.89 -18.45 -5.91
N LEU A 283 -15.63 -18.26 -5.48
CA LEU A 283 -14.61 -17.68 -6.33
C LEU A 283 -14.07 -18.78 -7.27
N ALA A 284 -13.70 -18.39 -8.50
CA ALA A 284 -13.27 -19.36 -9.51
C ALA A 284 -12.05 -20.18 -9.06
N ASP A 285 -12.05 -21.46 -9.43
CA ASP A 285 -10.97 -22.43 -9.13
C ASP A 285 -9.62 -22.05 -9.77
N SER A 286 -9.59 -21.08 -10.69
CA SER A 286 -8.37 -20.55 -11.30
C SER A 286 -7.45 -19.83 -10.30
N LEU A 287 -8.00 -19.33 -9.18
CA LEU A 287 -7.22 -18.59 -8.17
C LEU A 287 -6.17 -19.49 -7.51
N ARG A 288 -4.91 -19.08 -7.61
CA ARG A 288 -3.75 -19.70 -6.98
C ARG A 288 -3.31 -18.95 -5.72
N PHE A 289 -3.53 -17.63 -5.69
CA PHE A 289 -3.22 -16.81 -4.54
C PHE A 289 -4.12 -15.57 -4.45
N VAL A 290 -4.56 -15.28 -3.23
CA VAL A 290 -5.17 -14.00 -2.83
C VAL A 290 -4.23 -13.34 -1.84
N LEU A 291 -3.48 -12.33 -2.30
CA LEU A 291 -2.56 -11.57 -1.44
C LEU A 291 -3.35 -10.58 -0.61
N LEU A 292 -3.45 -10.83 0.71
CA LEU A 292 -4.32 -10.10 1.61
C LEU A 292 -3.49 -9.25 2.58
N GLY A 293 -3.54 -7.92 2.43
CA GLY A 293 -2.73 -7.01 3.22
C GLY A 293 -3.37 -5.65 3.46
N GLY A 294 -2.59 -4.71 3.99
CA GLY A 294 -3.03 -3.34 4.28
C GLY A 294 -3.83 -3.18 5.58
N ALA A 295 -4.35 -4.26 6.14
CA ALA A 295 -5.00 -4.32 7.44
C ALA A 295 -4.96 -5.75 7.99
N PRO A 296 -5.16 -5.99 9.31
CA PRO A 296 -5.26 -7.33 9.88
C PRO A 296 -6.40 -8.14 9.27
N ALA A 297 -6.10 -9.37 8.87
CA ALA A 297 -7.12 -10.34 8.46
C ALA A 297 -7.73 -10.99 9.71
N ARG A 298 -9.03 -10.77 9.94
CA ARG A 298 -9.74 -11.35 11.08
C ARG A 298 -9.87 -12.85 10.95
N GLU A 299 -9.92 -13.55 12.07
CA GLU A 299 -10.05 -15.00 12.13
C GLU A 299 -11.27 -15.51 11.37
N GLU A 300 -12.44 -14.88 11.57
CA GLU A 300 -13.68 -15.19 10.85
C GLU A 300 -13.52 -15.13 9.32
N LEU A 301 -12.82 -14.11 8.80
CA LEU A 301 -12.56 -14.02 7.36
C LEU A 301 -11.67 -15.17 6.88
N LEU A 302 -10.66 -15.55 7.66
CA LEU A 302 -9.78 -16.67 7.34
C LEU A 302 -10.52 -18.00 7.38
N GLU A 303 -11.45 -18.21 8.32
CA GLU A 303 -12.34 -19.38 8.39
C GLU A 303 -13.20 -19.49 7.14
N ARG A 304 -13.87 -18.40 6.76
CA ARG A 304 -14.65 -18.35 5.52
C ARG A 304 -13.81 -18.67 4.28
N CYS A 305 -12.55 -18.19 4.24
CA CYS A 305 -11.62 -18.51 3.15
C CYS A 305 -11.25 -20.00 3.15
N GLU A 306 -11.01 -20.59 4.31
CA GLU A 306 -10.71 -22.03 4.44
C GLU A 306 -11.88 -22.89 3.99
N GLU A 307 -13.11 -22.61 4.45
CA GLU A 307 -14.34 -23.30 4.09
C GLU A 307 -14.59 -23.25 2.58
N ARG A 308 -14.36 -22.08 1.94
CA ARG A 308 -14.56 -21.85 0.51
C ARG A 308 -13.32 -22.16 -0.34
N ARG A 309 -12.26 -22.71 0.26
CA ARG A 309 -10.99 -23.04 -0.40
C ARG A 309 -10.32 -21.88 -1.12
N VAL A 310 -10.53 -20.65 -0.65
CA VAL A 310 -9.87 -19.47 -1.18
C VAL A 310 -8.40 -19.49 -0.74
N PRO A 311 -7.42 -19.44 -1.66
CA PRO A 311 -5.99 -19.57 -1.34
C PRO A 311 -5.42 -18.24 -0.80
N VAL A 312 -5.86 -17.84 0.41
CA VAL A 312 -5.48 -16.56 1.02
C VAL A 312 -4.04 -16.59 1.53
N HIS A 313 -3.33 -15.51 1.25
CA HIS A 313 -1.95 -15.25 1.67
C HIS A 313 -1.92 -13.96 2.49
N PRO A 314 -2.19 -14.00 3.80
CA PRO A 314 -2.02 -12.84 4.67
C PRO A 314 -0.60 -12.30 4.55
N THR A 315 -0.49 -10.99 4.37
CA THR A 315 0.79 -10.33 4.19
C THR A 315 0.91 -9.08 5.04
N TYR A 316 2.08 -8.86 5.59
CA TYR A 316 2.49 -7.66 6.28
C TYR A 316 3.55 -6.94 5.47
N GLY A 317 3.43 -5.63 5.39
CA GLY A 317 4.37 -4.76 4.71
C GLY A 317 3.92 -3.31 4.72
N MET A 318 4.79 -2.46 4.24
CA MET A 318 4.58 -1.02 4.19
C MET A 318 5.26 -0.43 2.96
N THR A 319 4.99 0.81 2.65
CA THR A 319 5.60 1.50 1.50
C THR A 319 7.11 1.51 1.60
N GLU A 320 7.64 1.75 2.78
CA GLU A 320 9.08 1.80 3.08
C GLU A 320 9.81 0.46 2.85
N THR A 321 9.07 -0.64 2.76
CA THR A 321 9.63 -1.97 2.43
C THR A 321 9.20 -2.45 1.05
N THR A 322 8.77 -1.54 0.19
CA THR A 322 8.39 -1.82 -1.21
C THR A 322 7.31 -2.92 -1.29
N SER A 323 6.31 -2.89 -0.45
CA SER A 323 5.15 -3.75 -0.29
C SER A 323 5.27 -4.78 0.85
N GLN A 324 5.94 -5.91 0.64
CA GLN A 324 5.86 -7.08 1.51
C GLN A 324 7.10 -7.24 2.39
N ILE A 325 6.89 -7.49 3.69
CA ILE A 325 7.92 -7.90 4.67
C ILE A 325 7.80 -9.41 4.92
N ALA A 326 6.61 -9.86 5.27
CA ALA A 326 6.29 -11.26 5.57
C ALA A 326 4.97 -11.66 4.89
N THR A 327 4.85 -12.92 4.51
CA THR A 327 3.63 -13.45 3.87
C THR A 327 3.43 -14.90 4.26
N ALA A 328 2.25 -15.24 4.79
CA ALA A 328 1.84 -16.60 5.08
C ALA A 328 1.39 -17.31 3.80
N ARG A 329 1.66 -18.61 3.70
CA ARG A 329 1.01 -19.48 2.70
C ARG A 329 -0.33 -19.97 3.24
N PRO A 330 -1.30 -20.39 2.39
CA PRO A 330 -2.63 -20.75 2.85
C PRO A 330 -2.65 -21.78 3.99
N ARG A 331 -1.85 -22.85 3.88
CA ARG A 331 -1.74 -23.86 4.96
C ARG A 331 -1.23 -23.28 6.27
N GLU A 332 -0.33 -22.31 6.20
CA GLU A 332 0.24 -21.63 7.38
C GLU A 332 -0.77 -20.65 7.97
N ALA A 333 -1.46 -19.89 7.11
CA ALA A 333 -2.50 -18.93 7.52
C ALA A 333 -3.67 -19.62 8.26
N PHE A 334 -4.11 -20.77 7.75
CA PHE A 334 -5.22 -21.52 8.36
C PHE A 334 -4.82 -22.28 9.63
N ALA A 335 -3.59 -22.83 9.66
CA ALA A 335 -3.09 -23.54 10.85
C ALA A 335 -2.67 -22.58 12.00
N HIS A 336 -2.36 -21.33 11.70
CA HIS A 336 -1.88 -20.33 12.65
C HIS A 336 -2.54 -18.98 12.35
N ARG A 337 -3.85 -18.90 12.60
CA ARG A 337 -4.66 -17.72 12.30
C ARG A 337 -4.14 -16.48 13.03
N GLY A 338 -4.06 -15.36 12.33
CA GLY A 338 -3.48 -14.12 12.85
C GLY A 338 -2.00 -13.88 12.49
N THR A 339 -1.25 -14.94 12.10
CA THR A 339 0.12 -14.73 11.59
C THR A 339 0.12 -14.11 10.20
N VAL A 340 1.13 -13.29 9.94
CA VAL A 340 1.47 -12.80 8.60
C VAL A 340 2.55 -13.68 7.93
N GLY A 341 2.86 -14.83 8.52
CA GLY A 341 3.82 -15.80 7.99
C GLY A 341 5.28 -15.41 8.27
N ARG A 342 6.18 -15.98 7.47
CA ARG A 342 7.62 -15.75 7.62
C ARG A 342 8.11 -14.61 6.74
N PRO A 343 9.21 -13.95 7.12
CA PRO A 343 9.88 -12.97 6.27
C PRO A 343 10.14 -13.51 4.86
N LEU A 344 10.06 -12.62 3.90
CA LEU A 344 10.34 -12.94 2.50
C LEU A 344 11.85 -13.17 2.27
N LEU A 345 12.18 -13.68 1.10
CA LEU A 345 13.58 -13.85 0.69
C LEU A 345 14.32 -12.50 0.80
N TRP A 346 15.53 -12.54 1.41
CA TRP A 346 16.40 -11.38 1.67
C TRP A 346 15.84 -10.33 2.64
N THR A 347 14.75 -10.63 3.33
CA THR A 347 14.20 -9.74 4.35
C THR A 347 14.50 -10.29 5.74
N ASP A 348 15.22 -9.51 6.53
CA ASP A 348 15.48 -9.81 7.93
C ASP A 348 14.50 -8.99 8.79
N VAL A 349 13.87 -9.67 9.76
CA VAL A 349 13.01 -9.03 10.77
C VAL A 349 13.58 -9.33 12.14
N THR A 350 13.94 -8.31 12.89
CA THR A 350 14.38 -8.40 14.28
C THR A 350 13.31 -7.80 15.17
N VAL A 351 12.95 -8.49 16.26
CA VAL A 351 12.08 -7.94 17.30
C VAL A 351 12.98 -7.35 18.38
N VAL A 352 12.76 -6.07 18.71
CA VAL A 352 13.62 -5.34 19.67
C VAL A 352 12.78 -4.75 20.80
N ASP A 353 13.40 -4.63 21.98
CA ASP A 353 12.83 -3.93 23.13
C ASP A 353 12.92 -2.40 23.01
N ASP A 354 12.50 -1.66 24.03
CA ASP A 354 12.58 -0.20 24.06
C ASP A 354 14.01 0.36 24.10
N ALA A 355 15.01 -0.48 24.42
CA ALA A 355 16.44 -0.13 24.35
C ALA A 355 17.04 -0.42 22.96
N GLY A 356 16.29 -1.02 22.04
CA GLY A 356 16.74 -1.44 20.71
C GLY A 356 17.51 -2.75 20.68
N GLU A 357 17.48 -3.52 21.78
CA GLU A 357 18.14 -4.83 21.85
C GLU A 357 17.18 -5.97 21.46
N PRO A 358 17.69 -7.00 20.75
CA PRO A 358 16.86 -8.12 20.34
C PRO A 358 16.26 -8.87 21.53
N VAL A 359 14.97 -9.17 21.44
CA VAL A 359 14.27 -9.99 22.43
C VAL A 359 14.28 -11.47 22.06
N SER A 360 13.95 -12.35 23.03
CA SER A 360 13.85 -13.79 22.79
C SER A 360 12.64 -14.14 21.91
N VAL A 361 12.65 -15.32 21.31
CA VAL A 361 11.50 -15.86 20.58
C VAL A 361 10.26 -15.93 21.49
N GLY A 362 9.14 -15.45 21.00
CA GLY A 362 7.87 -15.34 21.74
C GLY A 362 7.71 -14.06 22.56
N GLU A 363 8.79 -13.30 22.78
CA GLU A 363 8.69 -12.00 23.44
C GLU A 363 8.28 -10.91 22.46
N THR A 364 7.49 -9.96 22.95
CA THR A 364 6.93 -8.84 22.19
C THR A 364 7.90 -7.65 22.18
N GLY A 365 8.02 -7.02 21.02
CA GLY A 365 8.83 -5.81 20.84
C GLY A 365 8.52 -5.13 19.52
N GLU A 366 9.27 -4.08 19.19
CA GLU A 366 9.15 -3.41 17.90
C GLU A 366 9.76 -4.26 16.78
N LEU A 367 9.08 -4.32 15.64
CA LEU A 367 9.58 -4.98 14.44
C LEU A 367 10.55 -4.06 13.71
N VAL A 368 11.81 -4.47 13.59
CA VAL A 368 12.84 -3.77 12.83
C VAL A 368 13.19 -4.58 11.59
N VAL A 369 13.20 -3.94 10.42
CA VAL A 369 13.32 -4.62 9.14
C VAL A 369 14.57 -4.18 8.39
N ALA A 370 15.32 -5.16 7.89
CA ALA A 370 16.47 -4.92 7.03
C ALA A 370 16.39 -5.77 5.75
N GLY A 371 17.07 -5.32 4.71
CA GLY A 371 17.16 -6.03 3.45
C GLY A 371 17.02 -5.12 2.22
N PRO A 372 17.21 -5.68 1.02
CA PRO A 372 17.25 -4.90 -0.21
C PRO A 372 15.87 -4.37 -0.65
N THR A 373 14.78 -4.74 0.03
CA THR A 373 13.44 -4.17 -0.21
C THR A 373 13.19 -2.89 0.58
N VAL A 374 14.04 -2.59 1.56
CA VAL A 374 13.89 -1.41 2.43
C VAL A 374 14.35 -0.16 1.69
N THR A 375 13.55 0.90 1.76
CA THR A 375 13.86 2.23 1.20
C THR A 375 15.19 2.76 1.72
N PRO A 376 15.93 3.56 0.95
CA PRO A 376 17.06 4.33 1.48
C PRO A 376 16.63 5.51 2.38
N GLY A 377 15.35 5.86 2.41
CA GLY A 377 14.80 6.94 3.25
C GLY A 377 13.69 7.75 2.61
N TYR A 378 13.40 8.89 3.21
CA TYR A 378 12.39 9.83 2.75
C TYR A 378 13.03 10.95 1.91
N TYR A 379 12.43 11.23 0.77
CA TYR A 379 12.90 12.27 -0.14
C TYR A 379 12.78 13.67 0.50
N GLY A 380 13.88 14.44 0.45
CA GLY A 380 13.92 15.78 1.00
C GLY A 380 13.87 15.88 2.54
N ASP A 381 13.79 14.74 3.25
CA ASP A 381 13.68 14.72 4.72
C ASP A 381 14.76 13.81 5.36
N PRO A 382 15.99 14.32 5.49
CA PRO A 382 17.06 13.58 6.16
C PRO A 382 16.79 13.36 7.66
N GLY A 383 16.05 14.28 8.32
CA GLY A 383 15.70 14.15 9.72
C GLY A 383 14.74 12.98 9.98
N ALA A 384 13.65 12.88 9.20
CA ALA A 384 12.77 11.74 9.27
C ALA A 384 13.47 10.42 8.88
N THR A 385 14.41 10.49 7.92
CA THR A 385 15.21 9.33 7.53
C THR A 385 16.08 8.85 8.71
N GLU A 386 16.85 9.75 9.33
CA GLU A 386 17.70 9.41 10.48
C GLU A 386 16.88 8.84 11.64
N ALA A 387 15.70 9.43 11.91
CA ALA A 387 14.80 8.99 12.98
C ALA A 387 14.18 7.60 12.73
N ALA A 388 14.01 7.22 11.46
CA ALA A 388 13.39 5.93 11.10
C ALA A 388 14.39 4.75 11.08
N PHE A 389 15.69 5.02 11.04
CA PHE A 389 16.69 3.97 10.91
C PHE A 389 17.57 3.84 12.15
N GLY A 390 17.71 2.61 12.63
CA GLY A 390 18.67 2.22 13.67
C GLY A 390 19.78 1.32 13.13
N PRO A 391 20.68 0.85 14.00
CA PRO A 391 21.79 -0.02 13.62
C PRO A 391 21.35 -1.36 12.97
N ARG A 392 20.09 -1.77 13.20
CA ARG A 392 19.53 -3.05 12.72
C ARG A 392 18.62 -2.90 11.50
N GLY A 393 18.33 -1.68 11.07
CA GLY A 393 17.48 -1.40 9.92
C GLY A 393 16.39 -0.37 10.21
N LEU A 394 15.31 -0.45 9.44
CA LEU A 394 14.14 0.40 9.53
C LEU A 394 13.28 0.01 10.73
N HIS A 395 13.04 0.94 11.62
CA HIS A 395 12.03 0.85 12.67
C HIS A 395 10.65 1.03 12.06
N THR A 396 9.82 -0.02 12.11
CA THR A 396 8.50 0.01 11.45
C THR A 396 7.46 0.81 12.23
N GLY A 397 7.71 0.99 13.53
CA GLY A 397 6.71 1.49 14.46
C GLY A 397 5.60 0.46 14.77
N ASP A 398 5.69 -0.75 14.25
CA ASP A 398 4.76 -1.84 14.54
C ASP A 398 5.32 -2.74 15.64
N VAL A 399 4.46 -3.13 16.57
CA VAL A 399 4.78 -4.05 17.66
C VAL A 399 4.30 -5.44 17.31
N GLY A 400 5.14 -6.44 17.62
CA GLY A 400 4.83 -7.82 17.31
C GLY A 400 5.81 -8.79 17.98
N TYR A 401 5.75 -10.04 17.58
CA TYR A 401 6.68 -11.06 18.04
C TYR A 401 6.97 -12.08 16.93
N ARG A 402 8.04 -12.85 17.13
CA ARG A 402 8.38 -14.00 16.31
C ARG A 402 8.15 -15.27 17.12
N ASP A 403 7.43 -16.24 16.59
CA ASP A 403 7.25 -17.54 17.24
C ASP A 403 8.38 -18.54 16.93
N ASP A 404 8.33 -19.72 17.59
CA ASP A 404 9.32 -20.82 17.40
C ASP A 404 9.38 -21.34 15.95
N GLY A 405 8.31 -21.17 15.18
CA GLY A 405 8.26 -21.49 13.76
C GLY A 405 8.88 -20.43 12.86
N GLY A 406 9.33 -19.30 13.42
CA GLY A 406 9.87 -18.16 12.68
C GLY A 406 8.81 -17.30 12.00
N ARG A 407 7.53 -17.46 12.37
CA ARG A 407 6.43 -16.65 11.86
C ARG A 407 6.34 -15.33 12.62
N ILE A 408 5.93 -14.28 11.92
CA ILE A 408 5.73 -12.95 12.45
C ILE A 408 4.25 -12.76 12.81
N TRP A 409 4.03 -12.15 13.95
CA TRP A 409 2.74 -11.76 14.47
C TRP A 409 2.78 -10.26 14.72
N VAL A 410 1.88 -9.50 14.05
CA VAL A 410 1.78 -8.05 14.20
C VAL A 410 0.61 -7.76 15.12
N LEU A 411 0.85 -7.05 16.20
CA LEU A 411 -0.15 -6.77 17.24
C LEU A 411 -0.79 -5.39 17.05
N ASN A 412 0.04 -4.34 16.98
CA ASN A 412 -0.43 -2.95 16.88
C ASN A 412 0.70 -2.01 16.48
N ARG A 413 0.40 -0.72 16.29
CA ARG A 413 1.40 0.35 16.22
C ARG A 413 1.97 0.67 17.60
N ARG A 414 3.26 0.99 17.66
CA ARG A 414 3.95 1.39 18.89
C ARG A 414 3.33 2.66 19.50
N GLU A 415 2.99 3.62 18.67
CA GLU A 415 2.32 4.86 19.05
C GLU A 415 0.89 4.67 19.58
N ASP A 416 0.27 3.53 19.27
CA ASP A 416 -1.07 3.19 19.74
C ASP A 416 -1.06 2.44 21.08
N ARG A 417 0.12 2.11 21.60
CA ARG A 417 0.27 1.45 22.90
C ARG A 417 -0.27 2.34 24.01
N ILE A 418 -1.19 1.83 24.79
CA ILE A 418 -1.79 2.53 25.91
C ILE A 418 -0.92 2.25 27.15
N VAL A 419 -0.50 3.31 27.85
CA VAL A 419 0.27 3.17 29.09
C VAL A 419 -0.62 3.52 30.26
N THR A 420 -1.16 2.50 30.92
CA THR A 420 -2.08 2.64 32.06
C THR A 420 -1.46 2.14 33.35
N GLY A 421 -1.26 3.03 34.34
CA GLY A 421 -0.67 2.68 35.64
C GLY A 421 0.74 2.06 35.55
N GLY A 422 1.52 2.41 34.50
CA GLY A 422 2.85 1.86 34.25
C GLY A 422 2.84 0.53 33.48
N GLU A 423 1.66 -0.03 33.17
CA GLU A 423 1.50 -1.24 32.39
C GLU A 423 1.20 -0.93 30.93
N ASN A 424 1.75 -1.71 30.02
CA ASN A 424 1.51 -1.59 28.60
C ASN A 424 0.29 -2.38 28.16
N VAL A 425 -0.65 -1.74 27.49
CA VAL A 425 -1.82 -2.37 26.89
C VAL A 425 -1.78 -2.21 25.38
N HIS A 426 -1.89 -3.31 24.68
CA HIS A 426 -1.95 -3.33 23.23
C HIS A 426 -3.42 -3.25 22.77
N PRO A 427 -3.83 -2.17 22.09
CA PRO A 427 -5.21 -1.99 21.65
C PRO A 427 -5.76 -3.14 20.81
N GLY A 428 -4.90 -3.76 19.99
CA GLY A 428 -5.28 -4.91 19.17
C GLY A 428 -5.74 -6.11 19.98
N GLU A 429 -5.00 -6.47 21.05
CA GLU A 429 -5.35 -7.57 21.95
C GLU A 429 -6.73 -7.35 22.61
N VAL A 430 -6.98 -6.14 23.05
CA VAL A 430 -8.27 -5.79 23.68
C VAL A 430 -9.39 -5.80 22.64
N ALA A 431 -9.14 -5.24 21.46
CA ALA A 431 -10.11 -5.22 20.37
C ALA A 431 -10.48 -6.62 19.88
N ASP A 432 -9.52 -7.54 19.84
CA ASP A 432 -9.77 -8.93 19.44
C ASP A 432 -10.68 -9.63 20.45
N VAL A 433 -10.40 -9.49 21.76
CA VAL A 433 -11.29 -10.02 22.80
C VAL A 433 -12.69 -9.42 22.72
N LEU A 434 -12.82 -8.13 22.42
CA LEU A 434 -14.14 -7.50 22.25
C LEU A 434 -14.90 -8.06 21.04
N ARG A 435 -14.22 -8.34 19.94
CA ARG A 435 -14.80 -8.92 18.73
C ARG A 435 -15.21 -10.37 18.87
N ASP A 436 -14.62 -11.11 19.84
CA ASP A 436 -15.04 -12.47 20.18
C ASP A 436 -16.42 -12.52 20.88
N HIS A 437 -16.99 -11.36 21.22
CA HIS A 437 -18.36 -11.32 21.73
C HIS A 437 -19.37 -11.53 20.59
N PRO A 438 -20.34 -12.46 20.71
CA PRO A 438 -21.25 -12.82 19.61
C PRO A 438 -22.09 -11.66 19.07
N ASP A 439 -22.32 -10.63 19.90
CA ASP A 439 -23.10 -9.45 19.53
C ASP A 439 -22.23 -8.25 19.09
N VAL A 440 -20.91 -8.40 18.96
CA VAL A 440 -19.99 -7.35 18.52
C VAL A 440 -19.52 -7.61 17.10
N ARG A 441 -19.92 -6.74 16.17
CA ARG A 441 -19.47 -6.76 14.78
C ARG A 441 -18.07 -6.17 14.58
N ASP A 442 -17.74 -5.11 15.33
CA ASP A 442 -16.45 -4.43 15.24
C ASP A 442 -16.11 -3.70 16.55
N ALA A 443 -14.81 -3.48 16.79
CA ALA A 443 -14.33 -2.75 17.94
C ALA A 443 -13.05 -1.99 17.63
N ALA A 444 -12.92 -0.78 18.18
CA ALA A 444 -11.71 0.01 18.19
C ALA A 444 -11.34 0.37 19.64
N VAL A 445 -10.06 0.31 19.98
CA VAL A 445 -9.55 0.57 21.31
C VAL A 445 -8.48 1.65 21.25
N VAL A 446 -8.56 2.61 22.16
CA VAL A 446 -7.68 3.77 22.26
C VAL A 446 -7.30 4.08 23.70
N GLY A 447 -6.17 4.75 23.92
CA GLY A 447 -5.85 5.40 25.19
C GLY A 447 -6.63 6.71 25.31
N LEU A 448 -7.22 6.93 26.49
CA LEU A 448 -7.82 8.20 26.89
C LEU A 448 -7.03 8.75 28.08
N ASP A 449 -6.73 10.03 28.07
CA ASP A 449 -6.01 10.69 29.18
C ASP A 449 -6.71 10.42 30.51
N ASP A 450 -5.93 10.10 31.55
CA ASP A 450 -6.41 9.81 32.89
C ASP A 450 -5.44 10.37 33.94
N GLU A 451 -5.96 11.18 34.88
CA GLU A 451 -5.13 11.88 35.87
C GLU A 451 -4.47 10.90 36.87
N GLU A 452 -5.06 9.74 37.13
CA GLU A 452 -4.55 8.75 38.08
C GLU A 452 -3.62 7.73 37.41
N TRP A 453 -3.96 7.30 36.17
CA TRP A 453 -3.32 6.17 35.50
C TRP A 453 -2.43 6.58 34.31
N GLY A 454 -2.36 7.88 34.01
CA GLY A 454 -1.73 8.42 32.80
C GLY A 454 -2.66 8.26 31.59
N GLU A 455 -2.98 7.03 31.24
CA GLU A 455 -4.03 6.71 30.29
C GLU A 455 -4.97 5.64 30.83
N ARG A 456 -6.23 5.66 30.39
CA ARG A 456 -7.19 4.57 30.59
C ARG A 456 -7.60 3.96 29.26
N VAL A 457 -7.90 2.67 29.27
CA VAL A 457 -8.36 1.96 28.08
C VAL A 457 -9.79 2.37 27.76
N GLY A 458 -9.99 2.93 26.56
CA GLY A 458 -11.28 3.26 25.98
C GLY A 458 -11.60 2.32 24.82
N ALA A 459 -12.86 1.89 24.69
CA ALA A 459 -13.32 1.04 23.59
C ALA A 459 -14.58 1.60 22.94
N LEU A 460 -14.60 1.69 21.63
CA LEU A 460 -15.79 1.95 20.81
C LEU A 460 -16.19 0.64 20.14
N VAL A 461 -17.39 0.15 20.43
CA VAL A 461 -17.90 -1.12 19.90
C VAL A 461 -19.05 -0.89 18.94
N VAL A 462 -19.15 -1.72 17.92
CA VAL A 462 -20.23 -1.72 16.92
C VAL A 462 -20.99 -3.02 17.06
N PRO A 463 -22.29 -2.99 17.40
CA PRO A 463 -23.09 -4.20 17.56
C PRO A 463 -23.33 -4.93 16.23
N GLU A 464 -23.62 -6.24 16.32
CA GLU A 464 -24.18 -7.00 15.21
C GLU A 464 -25.59 -6.49 14.85
N ALA A 465 -26.00 -6.72 13.61
CA ALA A 465 -27.29 -6.25 13.09
C ALA A 465 -28.46 -6.84 13.90
N GLY A 466 -29.20 -5.94 14.57
CA GLY A 466 -30.35 -6.30 15.42
C GLY A 466 -29.96 -6.73 16.85
N ALA A 467 -28.69 -6.75 17.21
CA ALA A 467 -28.25 -6.96 18.58
C ALA A 467 -28.38 -5.69 19.42
N THR A 468 -28.66 -5.86 20.70
CA THR A 468 -28.64 -4.78 21.70
C THR A 468 -27.50 -5.05 22.65
N LEU A 469 -26.44 -4.28 22.53
CA LEU A 469 -25.23 -4.42 23.35
C LEU A 469 -25.17 -3.32 24.41
N SER A 470 -25.06 -3.70 25.68
CA SER A 470 -24.85 -2.75 26.77
C SER A 470 -23.36 -2.70 27.17
N VAL A 471 -22.95 -1.59 27.79
CA VAL A 471 -21.60 -1.46 28.38
C VAL A 471 -21.29 -2.60 29.34
N GLY A 472 -22.26 -2.98 30.18
CA GLY A 472 -22.09 -4.08 31.12
C GLY A 472 -21.93 -5.46 30.47
N ASP A 473 -22.41 -5.68 29.24
CA ASP A 473 -22.17 -6.92 28.51
C ASP A 473 -20.72 -6.98 28.05
N VAL A 474 -20.20 -5.87 27.56
CA VAL A 474 -18.79 -5.72 27.13
C VAL A 474 -17.84 -5.93 28.33
N GLU A 475 -18.12 -5.31 29.46
CA GLU A 475 -17.32 -5.45 30.67
C GLU A 475 -17.30 -6.92 31.16
N ARG A 476 -18.44 -7.57 31.25
CA ARG A 476 -18.54 -8.98 31.65
C ARG A 476 -17.79 -9.90 30.65
N HIS A 477 -17.84 -9.60 29.39
CA HIS A 477 -17.12 -10.39 28.38
C HIS A 477 -15.61 -10.31 28.56
N CYS A 478 -15.08 -9.16 28.94
CA CYS A 478 -13.67 -8.97 29.23
C CYS A 478 -13.21 -9.66 30.55
N GLU A 479 -14.15 -9.97 31.46
CA GLU A 479 -13.82 -10.64 32.73
C GLU A 479 -13.30 -12.06 32.47
N GLY A 480 -12.16 -12.37 33.10
CA GLY A 480 -11.51 -13.67 32.95
C GLY A 480 -10.77 -13.89 31.61
N ARG A 481 -10.95 -12.96 30.63
CA ARG A 481 -10.23 -12.97 29.34
C ARG A 481 -9.08 -11.97 29.29
N LEU A 482 -9.24 -10.83 29.97
CA LEU A 482 -8.24 -9.77 30.05
C LEU A 482 -7.83 -9.51 31.50
N ALA A 483 -6.56 -9.20 31.71
CA ALA A 483 -6.06 -8.68 32.97
C ALA A 483 -6.81 -7.38 33.33
N GLY A 484 -6.98 -7.09 34.63
CA GLY A 484 -7.79 -5.96 35.09
C GLY A 484 -7.40 -4.60 34.49
N TYR A 485 -6.10 -4.37 34.34
CA TYR A 485 -5.57 -3.12 33.75
C TYR A 485 -5.80 -3.01 32.22
N LYS A 486 -6.02 -4.11 31.52
CA LYS A 486 -6.32 -4.15 30.08
C LYS A 486 -7.80 -3.94 29.76
N ARG A 487 -8.69 -4.07 30.72
CA ARG A 487 -10.12 -3.96 30.49
C ARG A 487 -10.52 -2.52 30.20
N PRO A 488 -11.39 -2.29 29.18
CA PRO A 488 -11.89 -0.96 28.90
C PRO A 488 -12.60 -0.35 30.12
N ARG A 489 -12.21 0.85 30.48
CA ARG A 489 -12.85 1.65 31.55
C ARG A 489 -13.86 2.65 31.00
N THR A 490 -13.82 2.89 29.70
CA THR A 490 -14.77 3.71 28.97
C THR A 490 -15.20 2.92 27.75
N VAL A 491 -16.50 2.69 27.60
CA VAL A 491 -17.08 1.95 26.48
C VAL A 491 -18.14 2.80 25.82
N GLY A 492 -17.98 3.07 24.53
CA GLY A 492 -19.00 3.67 23.66
C GLY A 492 -19.58 2.64 22.72
N VAL A 493 -20.80 2.88 22.25
CA VAL A 493 -21.49 2.07 21.25
C VAL A 493 -21.86 2.96 20.07
N ALA A 494 -21.50 2.55 18.84
CA ALA A 494 -21.79 3.29 17.61
C ALA A 494 -22.30 2.34 16.53
N ASP A 495 -22.97 2.90 15.52
CA ASP A 495 -23.45 2.13 14.36
C ASP A 495 -22.31 1.67 13.45
N GLU A 496 -21.22 2.45 13.40
CA GLU A 496 -20.00 2.16 12.63
C GLU A 496 -18.76 2.80 13.27
N LEU A 497 -17.57 2.25 12.98
CA LEU A 497 -16.31 2.87 13.37
C LEU A 497 -15.93 3.97 12.39
N PRO A 498 -15.41 5.13 12.88
CA PRO A 498 -14.82 6.15 12.01
C PRO A 498 -13.61 5.58 11.27
N ARG A 499 -13.56 5.74 9.94
CA ARG A 499 -12.50 5.19 9.10
C ARG A 499 -12.09 6.17 8.02
N THR A 500 -10.78 6.18 7.72
CA THR A 500 -10.23 6.88 6.56
C THR A 500 -10.75 6.28 5.25
N ALA A 501 -10.54 6.97 4.14
CA ALA A 501 -10.86 6.47 2.80
C ALA A 501 -10.17 5.13 2.46
N SER A 502 -9.02 4.83 3.08
CA SER A 502 -8.32 3.54 2.96
C SER A 502 -8.88 2.43 3.85
N GLY A 503 -9.89 2.73 4.70
CA GLY A 503 -10.52 1.77 5.60
C GLY A 503 -9.84 1.63 6.97
N THR A 504 -8.80 2.41 7.25
CA THR A 504 -8.12 2.44 8.55
C THR A 504 -8.98 3.18 9.58
N VAL A 505 -9.05 2.67 10.83
CA VAL A 505 -9.78 3.34 11.91
C VAL A 505 -9.12 4.69 12.25
N GLU A 506 -9.91 5.75 12.26
CA GLU A 506 -9.49 7.09 12.69
C GLU A 506 -9.54 7.19 14.21
N ARG A 507 -8.41 6.90 14.86
CA ARG A 507 -8.34 6.79 16.33
C ARG A 507 -8.65 8.09 17.06
N GLU A 508 -8.31 9.24 16.49
CA GLU A 508 -8.64 10.53 17.12
C GLU A 508 -10.16 10.75 17.14
N ALA A 509 -10.86 10.43 16.06
CA ALA A 509 -12.32 10.46 16.04
C ALA A 509 -12.94 9.47 17.05
N VAL A 510 -12.31 8.30 17.27
CA VAL A 510 -12.71 7.38 18.35
C VAL A 510 -12.48 8.00 19.74
N ARG A 511 -11.34 8.67 19.96
CA ARG A 511 -11.06 9.39 21.23
C ARG A 511 -12.07 10.50 21.49
N GLU A 512 -12.37 11.30 20.47
CA GLU A 512 -13.38 12.37 20.57
C GLU A 512 -14.73 11.81 20.94
N PHE A 513 -15.20 10.76 20.26
CA PHE A 513 -16.47 10.09 20.59
C PHE A 513 -16.54 9.58 22.03
N LEU A 514 -15.43 9.04 22.56
CA LEU A 514 -15.39 8.48 23.91
C LEU A 514 -15.17 9.53 25.02
N ARG A 515 -14.85 10.77 24.66
CA ARG A 515 -14.76 11.92 25.58
C ARG A 515 -16.11 12.62 25.79
N GLU A 516 -17.04 12.50 24.84
CA GLU A 516 -18.42 13.00 24.93
C GLU A 516 -19.30 12.13 25.84
#